data_18332c73b2242835599640b50651a6f0
#
_entry.id   18332c73b2242835599640b50651a6f0
#
_cell.length_a   1.000
_cell.length_b   1.000
_cell.length_c   1.000
_cell.angle_alpha   90.00
_cell.angle_beta   90.00
_cell.angle_gamma   90.00
#
_symmetry.space_group_name_H-M   'P 1'
#
loop_
_entity.id
_entity.type
_entity.pdbx_description
1 polymer ?
#
loop_
_entity_poly.entity_id
_entity_poly.type
_entity_poly.pdbx_seq_one_letter_code
_entity_poly.pdbx_strand_id
1 'polypeptide(L)'
;KKRVMIFMNDMLNAARRRLIAEYLTALRSDTIPWQKPWKTRAPRNAVTGRAYKGINHLLLDHIANENGWQDPRWCTFLQAKEQGWRIHKGEHAIPVEYWFIIHTEEHRTYTWEEYHTAIENGADEHDFRLRTKISHVFNAAQLDGIAPYLSEEIEINKNAFIDGLIENMEVDYVEIGDRACYVPAEDKVMVPPKEAFLH
;
A
#
# COMPACT_ATOMS: atom_id res chain seq x y z
N LYS A 1 18.67 -20.57 -13.10
CA LYS A 1 17.42 -20.22 -12.38
C LYS A 1 17.68 -20.05 -10.87
N LYS A 2 18.34 -20.99 -10.19
CA LYS A 2 18.58 -20.95 -8.73
C LYS A 2 19.40 -19.72 -8.28
N ARG A 3 20.44 -19.33 -9.06
CA ARG A 3 21.33 -18.18 -8.76
C ARG A 3 20.60 -16.83 -8.89
N VAL A 4 19.70 -16.68 -9.87
CA VAL A 4 18.87 -15.49 -10.07
C VAL A 4 17.86 -15.34 -8.93
N MET A 5 17.26 -16.45 -8.48
CA MET A 5 16.28 -16.45 -7.39
C MET A 5 16.90 -16.09 -6.03
N ILE A 6 18.14 -16.50 -5.78
CA ILE A 6 18.90 -16.12 -4.57
C ILE A 6 19.17 -14.60 -4.61
N PHE A 7 19.66 -14.08 -5.71
CA PHE A 7 19.94 -12.65 -5.88
C PHE A 7 18.69 -11.77 -5.72
N MET A 8 17.56 -12.22 -6.26
CA MET A 8 16.25 -11.52 -6.11
C MET A 8 15.77 -11.49 -4.66
N ASN A 9 15.91 -12.58 -3.93
CA ASN A 9 15.60 -12.63 -2.50
C ASN A 9 16.51 -11.69 -1.69
N ASP A 10 17.78 -11.59 -2.07
CA ASP A 10 18.72 -10.71 -1.38
C ASP A 10 18.39 -9.22 -1.58
N MET A 11 17.98 -8.82 -2.78
CA MET A 11 17.50 -7.44 -3.06
C MET A 11 16.25 -7.08 -2.27
N LEU A 12 15.26 -7.98 -2.24
CA LEU A 12 14.04 -7.77 -1.47
C LEU A 12 14.33 -7.68 0.02
N ASN A 13 15.17 -8.57 0.55
CA ASN A 13 15.59 -8.56 1.95
C ASN A 13 16.42 -7.31 2.30
N ALA A 14 17.19 -6.78 1.36
CA ALA A 14 17.93 -5.54 1.55
C ALA A 14 16.96 -4.34 1.64
N ALA A 15 15.97 -4.25 0.74
CA ALA A 15 14.95 -3.22 0.75
C ALA A 15 14.11 -3.26 2.04
N ARG A 16 13.71 -4.45 2.50
CA ARG A 16 13.01 -4.65 3.77
C ARG A 16 13.83 -4.21 4.97
N ARG A 17 15.11 -4.59 5.03
CA ARG A 17 16.02 -4.20 6.13
C ARG A 17 16.19 -2.70 6.19
N ARG A 18 16.29 -2.03 5.05
CA ARG A 18 16.37 -0.58 4.97
C ARG A 18 15.11 0.08 5.53
N LEU A 19 13.92 -0.33 5.05
CA LEU A 19 12.64 0.14 5.54
C LEU A 19 12.51 -0.03 7.07
N ILE A 20 12.85 -1.23 7.59
CA ILE A 20 12.81 -1.50 9.04
C ILE A 20 13.78 -0.60 9.80
N ALA A 21 15.00 -0.41 9.30
CA ALA A 21 16.01 0.43 9.97
C ALA A 21 15.55 1.89 10.07
N GLU A 22 14.93 2.43 9.02
CA GLU A 22 14.40 3.79 8.98
C GLU A 22 13.20 3.94 9.92
N TYR A 23 12.28 2.97 9.95
CA TYR A 23 11.15 2.97 10.88
C TYR A 23 11.62 2.89 12.33
N LEU A 24 12.62 2.06 12.64
CA LEU A 24 13.19 1.99 13.98
C LEU A 24 13.88 3.32 14.37
N THR A 25 14.53 3.98 13.44
CA THR A 25 15.16 5.28 13.69
C THR A 25 14.11 6.35 13.98
N ALA A 26 13.05 6.40 13.18
CA ALA A 26 11.95 7.32 13.39
C ALA A 26 11.22 7.09 14.74
N LEU A 27 10.96 5.82 15.08
CA LEU A 27 10.36 5.47 16.38
C LEU A 27 11.23 5.85 17.58
N ARG A 28 12.56 5.75 17.45
CA ARG A 28 13.50 6.17 18.53
C ARG A 28 13.54 7.68 18.72
N SER A 29 13.16 8.44 17.71
CA SER A 29 13.03 9.91 17.78
C SER A 29 11.61 10.39 18.08
N ASP A 30 10.76 9.53 18.64
CA ASP A 30 9.34 9.77 18.88
C ASP A 30 8.54 10.21 17.63
N THR A 31 9.10 9.93 16.46
CA THR A 31 8.41 10.19 15.19
C THR A 31 7.77 8.90 14.73
N ILE A 32 6.46 8.91 14.51
CA ILE A 32 5.75 7.75 13.97
C ILE A 32 5.77 7.84 12.44
N PRO A 33 6.56 6.99 11.72
CA PRO A 33 6.77 7.13 10.27
C PRO A 33 5.49 6.97 9.44
N TRP A 34 4.48 6.29 10.00
CA TRP A 34 3.17 6.09 9.37
C TRP A 34 2.15 7.18 9.77
N GLN A 35 2.48 8.11 10.65
CA GLN A 35 1.71 9.34 10.87
C GLN A 35 2.04 10.35 9.75
N LYS A 36 2.00 9.91 8.53
CA LYS A 36 1.96 10.87 7.43
C LYS A 36 0.60 11.53 7.40
N PRO A 37 0.57 12.83 7.07
CA PRO A 37 -0.69 13.44 6.70
C PRO A 37 -1.33 12.54 5.63
N TRP A 38 -2.59 12.26 5.77
CA TRP A 38 -3.45 11.38 4.96
C TRP A 38 -3.47 11.68 3.45
N LYS A 39 -2.47 12.42 2.98
CA LYS A 39 -2.33 12.99 1.64
C LYS A 39 -1.74 12.05 0.59
N THR A 40 -1.26 10.87 0.97
CA THR A 40 -0.68 9.95 -0.01
C THR A 40 -1.69 8.91 -0.45
N ARG A 41 -2.03 8.93 -1.74
CA ARG A 41 -2.88 7.88 -2.31
C ARG A 41 -2.15 6.55 -2.27
N ALA A 42 -2.87 5.51 -1.85
CA ALA A 42 -2.32 4.16 -1.75
C ALA A 42 -1.67 3.71 -3.08
N PRO A 43 -0.44 3.18 -3.04
CA PRO A 43 0.21 2.60 -4.21
C PRO A 43 -0.72 1.58 -4.89
N ARG A 44 -0.86 1.70 -6.20
CA ARG A 44 -1.77 0.85 -7.00
C ARG A 44 -1.15 0.42 -8.32
N ASN A 45 -1.63 -0.68 -8.86
CA ASN A 45 -1.20 -1.11 -10.18
C ASN A 45 -1.78 -0.18 -11.26
N ALA A 46 -0.93 0.30 -12.16
CA ALA A 46 -1.31 1.29 -13.17
C ALA A 46 -2.32 0.78 -14.20
N VAL A 47 -2.34 -0.54 -14.45
CA VAL A 47 -3.21 -1.18 -15.45
C VAL A 47 -4.50 -1.68 -14.83
N THR A 48 -4.40 -2.37 -13.68
CA THR A 48 -5.57 -3.00 -13.05
C THR A 48 -6.27 -2.12 -12.02
N GLY A 49 -5.65 -1.02 -11.60
CA GLY A 49 -6.15 -0.14 -10.54
C GLY A 49 -6.09 -0.74 -9.13
N ARG A 50 -5.73 -2.02 -8.99
CA ARG A 50 -5.68 -2.70 -7.68
C ARG A 50 -4.62 -2.10 -6.78
N ALA A 51 -5.01 -1.77 -5.54
CA ALA A 51 -4.08 -1.25 -4.53
C ALA A 51 -3.14 -2.35 -4.04
N TYR A 52 -1.88 -2.00 -3.82
CA TYR A 52 -0.93 -2.83 -3.09
C TYR A 52 -1.28 -2.83 -1.60
N LYS A 53 -1.08 -3.98 -0.94
CA LYS A 53 -1.45 -4.18 0.48
C LYS A 53 -0.24 -4.65 1.30
N GLY A 54 -0.36 -4.51 2.63
CA GLY A 54 0.65 -5.01 3.57
C GLY A 54 2.02 -4.40 3.33
N ILE A 55 3.07 -5.24 3.37
CA ILE A 55 4.46 -4.80 3.22
C ILE A 55 4.75 -4.15 1.85
N ASN A 56 4.07 -4.56 0.78
CA ASN A 56 4.22 -3.94 -0.53
C ASN A 56 3.72 -2.49 -0.53
N HIS A 57 2.61 -2.21 0.14
CA HIS A 57 2.10 -0.85 0.29
C HIS A 57 3.13 0.03 0.99
N LEU A 58 3.60 -0.40 2.16
CA LEU A 58 4.58 0.36 2.96
C LEU A 58 5.88 0.60 2.19
N LEU A 59 6.39 -0.43 1.50
CA LEU A 59 7.62 -0.35 0.73
C LEU A 59 7.50 0.62 -0.46
N LEU A 60 6.43 0.51 -1.25
CA LEU A 60 6.23 1.34 -2.43
C LEU A 60 5.96 2.81 -2.06
N ASP A 61 5.17 3.03 -1.01
CA ASP A 61 4.91 4.37 -0.48
C ASP A 61 6.20 5.03 0.03
N HIS A 62 6.99 4.28 0.81
CA HIS A 62 8.28 4.76 1.31
C HIS A 62 9.22 5.17 0.17
N ILE A 63 9.40 4.29 -0.83
CA ILE A 63 10.28 4.57 -1.98
C ILE A 63 9.77 5.73 -2.82
N ALA A 64 8.46 5.84 -3.04
CA ALA A 64 7.87 6.97 -3.74
C ALA A 64 8.19 8.29 -3.03
N ASN A 65 8.06 8.31 -1.70
CA ASN A 65 8.36 9.49 -0.90
C ASN A 65 9.85 9.87 -0.92
N GLU A 66 10.76 8.90 -0.81
CA GLU A 66 12.21 9.15 -0.90
C GLU A 66 12.60 9.79 -2.24
N ASN A 67 11.93 9.39 -3.32
CA ASN A 67 12.20 9.89 -4.67
C ASN A 67 11.34 11.11 -5.04
N GLY A 68 10.45 11.57 -4.17
CA GLY A 68 9.53 12.68 -4.43
C GLY A 68 8.47 12.37 -5.50
N TRP A 69 8.18 11.11 -5.75
CA TRP A 69 7.18 10.70 -6.74
C TRP A 69 5.76 10.88 -6.20
N GLN A 70 4.98 11.67 -6.89
CA GLN A 70 3.60 11.99 -6.52
C GLN A 70 2.57 11.02 -7.14
N ASP A 71 2.96 10.29 -8.19
CA ASP A 71 2.08 9.35 -8.86
C ASP A 71 2.04 8.01 -8.09
N PRO A 72 0.88 7.56 -7.61
CA PRO A 72 0.76 6.32 -6.85
C PRO A 72 0.73 5.07 -7.72
N ARG A 73 0.83 5.21 -9.05
CA ARG A 73 0.68 4.10 -9.99
C ARG A 73 2.02 3.40 -10.23
N TRP A 74 1.95 2.07 -10.26
CA TRP A 74 3.08 1.18 -10.45
C TRP A 74 2.74 0.11 -11.47
N CYS A 75 3.68 -0.29 -12.31
CA CYS A 75 3.48 -1.38 -13.26
C CYS A 75 4.72 -2.26 -13.42
N THR A 76 4.53 -3.48 -13.90
CA THR A 76 5.63 -4.35 -14.31
C THR A 76 6.17 -3.93 -15.68
N PHE A 77 7.39 -4.36 -16.01
CA PHE A 77 7.96 -4.15 -17.36
C PHE A 77 7.05 -4.65 -18.47
N LEU A 78 6.44 -5.82 -18.30
CA LEU A 78 5.54 -6.40 -19.30
C LEU A 78 4.30 -5.53 -19.47
N GLN A 79 3.69 -5.08 -18.40
CA GLN A 79 2.55 -4.17 -18.45
C GLN A 79 2.90 -2.85 -19.14
N ALA A 80 4.05 -2.24 -18.81
CA ALA A 80 4.52 -1.03 -19.48
C ALA A 80 4.65 -1.25 -20.98
N LYS A 81 5.28 -2.36 -21.39
CA LYS A 81 5.44 -2.73 -22.80
C LYS A 81 4.11 -2.93 -23.53
N GLU A 82 3.15 -3.64 -22.91
CA GLU A 82 1.82 -3.87 -23.47
C GLU A 82 1.01 -2.58 -23.64
N GLN A 83 1.20 -1.60 -22.75
CA GLN A 83 0.58 -0.29 -22.83
C GLN A 83 1.33 0.70 -23.74
N GLY A 84 2.47 0.30 -24.29
CA GLY A 84 3.31 1.18 -25.11
C GLY A 84 4.11 2.22 -24.32
N TRP A 85 4.18 2.09 -22.99
CA TRP A 85 4.97 2.97 -22.15
C TRP A 85 6.45 2.59 -22.19
N ARG A 86 7.32 3.57 -22.02
CA ARG A 86 8.77 3.39 -22.05
C ARG A 86 9.38 3.72 -20.69
N ILE A 87 10.15 2.78 -20.15
CA ILE A 87 10.91 3.01 -18.93
C ILE A 87 12.14 3.86 -19.27
N HIS A 88 12.42 4.89 -18.48
CA HIS A 88 13.59 5.74 -18.66
C HIS A 88 14.88 4.91 -18.52
N LYS A 89 15.88 5.29 -19.28
CA LYS A 89 17.18 4.60 -19.25
C LYS A 89 17.86 4.79 -17.90
N GLY A 90 18.26 3.69 -17.28
CA GLY A 90 18.97 3.69 -16.01
C GLY A 90 18.06 3.54 -14.80
N GLU A 91 16.74 3.49 -14.98
CA GLU A 91 15.80 3.28 -13.88
C GLU A 91 15.84 1.86 -13.33
N HIS A 92 15.56 1.75 -12.04
CA HIS A 92 15.56 0.49 -11.31
C HIS A 92 14.16 0.11 -10.84
N ALA A 93 13.81 -1.14 -11.04
CA ALA A 93 12.56 -1.69 -10.58
C ALA A 93 12.60 -2.01 -9.08
N ILE A 94 11.45 -1.88 -8.43
CA ILE A 94 11.27 -2.20 -7.02
C ILE A 94 10.67 -3.60 -6.91
N PRO A 95 11.27 -4.50 -6.12
CA PRO A 95 10.72 -5.84 -5.91
C PRO A 95 9.50 -5.79 -5.00
N VAL A 96 8.42 -6.45 -5.42
CA VAL A 96 7.19 -6.64 -4.64
C VAL A 96 6.86 -8.13 -4.55
N GLU A 97 6.19 -8.53 -3.49
CA GLU A 97 5.82 -9.91 -3.22
C GLU A 97 4.37 -10.17 -3.57
N TYR A 98 4.15 -11.30 -4.20
CA TYR A 98 2.83 -11.85 -4.40
C TYR A 98 2.74 -13.21 -3.73
N TRP A 99 1.87 -13.34 -2.75
CA TRP A 99 1.62 -14.57 -2.01
C TRP A 99 0.41 -15.28 -2.58
N PHE A 100 0.52 -16.60 -2.75
CA PHE A 100 -0.55 -17.45 -3.28
C PHE A 100 -0.48 -18.84 -2.65
N ILE A 101 -1.60 -19.50 -2.63
CA ILE A 101 -1.73 -20.87 -2.13
C ILE A 101 -1.71 -21.83 -3.32
N ILE A 102 -0.97 -22.91 -3.22
CA ILE A 102 -0.93 -23.97 -4.22
C ILE A 102 -1.30 -25.29 -3.56
N HIS A 103 -2.20 -26.02 -4.18
CA HIS A 103 -2.47 -27.42 -3.82
C HIS A 103 -1.33 -28.30 -4.34
N THR A 104 -0.75 -29.14 -3.48
CA THR A 104 0.49 -29.87 -3.77
C THR A 104 0.32 -30.96 -4.83
N GLU A 105 -0.81 -31.64 -4.84
CA GLU A 105 -1.09 -32.72 -5.78
C GLU A 105 -1.69 -32.19 -7.10
N GLU A 106 -2.67 -31.29 -7.02
CA GLU A 106 -3.33 -30.74 -8.20
C GLU A 106 -2.46 -29.70 -8.96
N HIS A 107 -1.40 -29.17 -8.29
CA HIS A 107 -0.59 -28.06 -8.81
C HIS A 107 -1.40 -26.82 -9.21
N ARG A 108 -2.61 -26.68 -8.65
CA ARG A 108 -3.52 -25.57 -8.88
C ARG A 108 -3.27 -24.46 -7.85
N THR A 109 -3.35 -23.21 -8.31
CA THR A 109 -3.33 -22.04 -7.43
C THR A 109 -4.75 -21.76 -6.91
N TYR A 110 -4.84 -21.51 -5.61
CA TYR A 110 -6.06 -21.16 -4.90
C TYR A 110 -6.00 -19.70 -4.45
N THR A 111 -7.12 -19.01 -4.53
CA THR A 111 -7.35 -17.76 -3.81
C THR A 111 -7.55 -18.06 -2.32
N TRP A 112 -7.45 -17.06 -1.46
CA TRP A 112 -7.75 -17.23 -0.03
C TRP A 112 -9.17 -17.70 0.22
N GLU A 113 -10.13 -17.21 -0.56
CA GLU A 113 -11.53 -17.59 -0.48
C GLU A 113 -11.74 -19.07 -0.87
N GLU A 114 -11.20 -19.49 -2.03
CA GLU A 114 -11.24 -20.90 -2.46
C GLU A 114 -10.57 -21.84 -1.44
N TYR A 115 -9.44 -21.42 -0.84
CA TYR A 115 -8.75 -22.18 0.20
C TYR A 115 -9.64 -22.36 1.44
N HIS A 116 -10.21 -21.29 1.99
CA HIS A 116 -11.08 -21.38 3.16
C HIS A 116 -12.30 -22.26 2.87
N THR A 117 -12.94 -22.09 1.70
CA THR A 117 -14.04 -22.95 1.28
C THR A 117 -13.65 -24.43 1.17
N ALA A 118 -12.45 -24.71 0.65
CA ALA A 118 -11.97 -26.10 0.55
C ALA A 118 -11.75 -26.73 1.94
N ILE A 119 -11.13 -25.98 2.87
CA ILE A 119 -10.93 -26.45 4.25
C ILE A 119 -12.26 -26.67 4.98
N GLU A 120 -13.22 -25.76 4.84
CA GLU A 120 -14.57 -25.91 5.40
C GLU A 120 -15.31 -27.15 4.84
N ASN A 121 -15.02 -27.51 3.60
CA ASN A 121 -15.55 -28.73 2.95
C ASN A 121 -14.74 -30.00 3.27
N GLY A 122 -13.77 -29.93 4.18
CA GLY A 122 -13.04 -31.08 4.69
C GLY A 122 -11.74 -31.44 3.93
N ALA A 123 -11.21 -30.53 3.11
CA ALA A 123 -9.88 -30.73 2.51
C ALA A 123 -8.79 -30.70 3.59
N ASP A 124 -7.72 -31.48 3.40
CA ASP A 124 -6.60 -31.51 4.33
C ASP A 124 -5.72 -30.25 4.14
N GLU A 125 -5.51 -29.49 5.21
CA GLU A 125 -4.63 -28.32 5.19
C GLU A 125 -3.21 -28.65 4.74
N HIS A 126 -2.73 -29.88 4.98
CA HIS A 126 -1.40 -30.34 4.58
C HIS A 126 -1.23 -30.47 3.06
N ASP A 127 -2.31 -30.50 2.29
CA ASP A 127 -2.26 -30.50 0.82
C ASP A 127 -2.01 -29.12 0.24
N PHE A 128 -2.08 -28.09 1.05
CA PHE A 128 -1.86 -26.71 0.62
C PHE A 128 -0.50 -26.18 1.07
N ARG A 129 0.11 -25.37 0.22
CA ARG A 129 1.38 -24.70 0.52
C ARG A 129 1.30 -23.24 0.14
N LEU A 130 1.64 -22.38 1.09
CA LEU A 130 1.83 -20.96 0.84
C LEU A 130 3.13 -20.75 0.04
N ARG A 131 3.03 -20.07 -1.08
CA ARG A 131 4.15 -19.77 -1.96
C ARG A 131 4.23 -18.27 -2.20
N THR A 132 5.43 -17.80 -2.52
CA THR A 132 5.66 -16.42 -2.87
C THR A 132 6.32 -16.31 -4.24
N LYS A 133 5.93 -15.29 -4.99
CA LYS A 133 6.53 -14.88 -6.24
C LYS A 133 6.95 -13.42 -6.12
N ILE A 134 8.19 -13.12 -6.49
CA ILE A 134 8.69 -11.75 -6.56
C ILE A 134 8.41 -11.21 -7.96
N SER A 135 7.79 -10.04 -8.02
CA SER A 135 7.60 -9.25 -9.24
C SER A 135 8.37 -7.94 -9.10
N HIS A 136 8.76 -7.35 -10.21
CA HIS A 136 9.47 -6.09 -10.25
C HIS A 136 8.57 -5.03 -10.87
N VAL A 137 8.42 -3.91 -10.20
CA VAL A 137 7.53 -2.82 -10.63
C VAL A 137 8.28 -1.50 -10.72
N PHE A 138 7.83 -0.65 -11.62
CA PHE A 138 8.31 0.71 -11.83
C PHE A 138 7.19 1.68 -11.48
N ASN A 139 7.53 2.82 -10.88
CA ASN A 139 6.58 3.90 -10.66
C ASN A 139 6.27 4.61 -11.98
N ALA A 140 5.08 5.19 -12.09
CA ALA A 140 4.69 5.96 -13.27
C ALA A 140 5.64 7.14 -13.54
N ALA A 141 6.28 7.72 -12.52
CA ALA A 141 7.29 8.77 -12.67
C ALA A 141 8.57 8.29 -13.39
N GLN A 142 8.79 6.97 -13.52
CA GLN A 142 9.91 6.37 -14.24
C GLN A 142 9.56 6.04 -15.70
N LEU A 143 8.39 6.49 -16.20
CA LEU A 143 7.85 6.06 -17.49
C LEU A 143 7.47 7.24 -18.37
N ASP A 144 7.80 7.12 -19.67
CA ASP A 144 7.23 7.95 -20.72
C ASP A 144 5.97 7.31 -21.30
N GLY A 145 5.03 8.14 -21.77
CA GLY A 145 3.82 7.71 -22.47
C GLY A 145 2.64 7.35 -21.59
N ILE A 146 2.82 7.30 -20.26
CA ILE A 146 1.70 7.19 -19.33
C ILE A 146 1.01 8.55 -19.19
N ALA A 147 -0.34 8.58 -19.26
CA ALA A 147 -1.08 9.81 -19.05
C ALA A 147 -0.80 10.41 -17.66
N PRO A 148 -0.70 11.74 -17.52
CA PRO A 148 -0.54 12.37 -16.21
C PRO A 148 -1.58 11.87 -15.22
N TYR A 149 -1.14 11.67 -13.98
CA TYR A 149 -2.04 11.31 -12.91
C TYR A 149 -2.83 12.56 -12.51
N LEU A 150 -4.09 12.58 -12.89
CA LEU A 150 -5.02 13.60 -12.39
C LEU A 150 -5.49 13.10 -11.03
N SER A 151 -5.09 13.81 -9.97
CA SER A 151 -5.72 13.59 -8.68
C SER A 151 -7.20 14.02 -8.84
N GLU A 152 -8.10 13.05 -8.85
CA GLU A 152 -9.51 13.42 -8.63
C GLU A 152 -9.54 14.16 -7.30
N GLU A 153 -9.94 15.42 -7.31
CA GLU A 153 -10.41 16.08 -6.10
C GLU A 153 -11.58 15.23 -5.61
N ILE A 154 -11.35 14.49 -4.54
CA ILE A 154 -12.42 13.73 -3.90
C ILE A 154 -13.35 14.81 -3.35
N GLU A 155 -14.46 15.07 -4.04
CA GLU A 155 -15.56 15.81 -3.41
C GLU A 155 -15.87 15.09 -2.10
N ILE A 156 -15.68 15.81 -1.00
CA ILE A 156 -16.10 15.32 0.31
C ILE A 156 -17.59 15.14 0.22
N ASN A 157 -18.01 13.89 0.15
CA ASN A 157 -19.42 13.57 0.28
C ASN A 157 -19.78 13.92 1.74
N LYS A 158 -20.26 15.16 1.96
CA LYS A 158 -20.73 15.59 3.27
C LYS A 158 -21.86 14.65 3.66
N ASN A 159 -21.53 13.72 4.53
CA ASN A 159 -22.54 12.80 5.05
C ASN A 159 -23.34 13.58 6.11
N ALA A 160 -24.44 14.18 5.68
CA ALA A 160 -25.33 14.96 6.55
C ALA A 160 -25.75 14.21 7.83
N PHE A 161 -25.78 12.88 7.79
CA PHE A 161 -26.03 12.06 8.97
C PHE A 161 -24.85 12.13 9.97
N ILE A 162 -23.60 12.05 9.48
CA ILE A 162 -22.41 12.14 10.33
C ILE A 162 -22.25 13.56 10.88
N ASP A 163 -22.46 14.58 10.04
CA ASP A 163 -22.43 15.97 10.48
C ASP A 163 -23.49 16.22 11.57
N GLY A 164 -24.71 15.68 11.39
CA GLY A 164 -25.75 15.75 12.42
C GLY A 164 -25.45 14.98 13.69
N LEU A 165 -24.71 13.87 13.63
CA LEU A 165 -24.23 13.17 14.83
C LEU A 165 -23.20 14.03 15.58
N ILE A 166 -22.25 14.66 14.86
CA ILE A 166 -21.22 15.52 15.45
C ILE A 166 -21.88 16.74 16.13
N GLU A 167 -22.86 17.38 15.48
CA GLU A 167 -23.59 18.54 16.02
C GLU A 167 -24.39 18.20 17.30
N ASN A 168 -24.81 16.94 17.46
CA ASN A 168 -25.57 16.49 18.62
C ASN A 168 -24.72 15.74 19.66
N MET A 169 -23.39 15.75 19.53
CA MET A 169 -22.50 15.20 20.55
C MET A 169 -22.53 16.07 21.82
N GLU A 170 -22.64 15.43 22.97
CA GLU A 170 -22.52 16.10 24.28
C GLU A 170 -21.08 16.47 24.65
N VAL A 171 -20.11 16.06 23.81
CA VAL A 171 -18.66 16.26 24.00
C VAL A 171 -18.18 17.34 23.01
N ASP A 172 -17.33 18.22 23.50
CA ASP A 172 -16.70 19.25 22.64
C ASP A 172 -15.92 18.60 21.50
N TYR A 173 -16.29 18.91 20.26
CA TYR A 173 -15.63 18.47 19.05
C TYR A 173 -14.83 19.61 18.42
N VAL A 174 -13.53 19.42 18.23
CA VAL A 174 -12.63 20.44 17.68
C VAL A 174 -11.78 19.87 16.55
N GLU A 175 -11.82 20.52 15.40
CA GLU A 175 -10.96 20.21 14.25
C GLU A 175 -9.62 20.92 14.42
N ILE A 176 -8.63 20.24 15.03
CA ILE A 176 -7.28 20.78 15.24
C ILE A 176 -6.24 19.66 15.32
N GLY A 177 -5.03 19.97 14.88
CA GLY A 177 -3.88 19.07 14.98
C GLY A 177 -3.80 18.06 13.83
N ASP A 178 -3.02 17.01 14.06
CA ASP A 178 -2.62 16.02 13.07
C ASP A 178 -3.07 14.58 13.39
N ARG A 179 -3.79 14.40 14.50
CA ARG A 179 -4.30 13.11 14.95
C ARG A 179 -5.65 13.22 15.61
N ALA A 180 -6.47 12.18 15.46
CA ALA A 180 -7.71 12.04 16.19
C ALA A 180 -7.45 11.47 17.59
N CYS A 181 -7.93 12.15 18.62
CA CYS A 181 -7.84 11.68 20.00
C CYS A 181 -8.97 12.27 20.87
N TYR A 182 -9.28 11.58 21.96
CA TYR A 182 -10.12 12.09 23.03
C TYR A 182 -9.24 12.58 24.19
N VAL A 183 -9.53 13.76 24.70
CA VAL A 183 -8.83 14.39 25.84
C VAL A 183 -9.73 14.32 27.07
N PRO A 184 -9.55 13.31 27.96
CA PRO A 184 -10.45 13.09 29.08
C PRO A 184 -10.50 14.24 30.10
N ALA A 185 -9.39 14.99 30.22
CA ALA A 185 -9.29 16.10 31.18
C ALA A 185 -10.15 17.32 30.79
N GLU A 186 -10.48 17.45 29.49
CA GLU A 186 -11.25 18.55 28.90
C GLU A 186 -12.59 18.06 28.35
N ASP A 187 -12.87 16.76 28.43
CA ASP A 187 -14.01 16.09 27.80
C ASP A 187 -14.20 16.51 26.33
N LYS A 188 -13.09 16.42 25.56
CA LYS A 188 -12.99 16.95 24.21
C LYS A 188 -12.51 15.89 23.21
N VAL A 189 -13.15 15.83 22.04
CA VAL A 189 -12.68 15.08 20.89
C VAL A 189 -11.94 16.03 19.94
N MET A 190 -10.68 15.73 19.69
CA MET A 190 -9.85 16.43 18.72
C MET A 190 -9.71 15.57 17.46
N VAL A 191 -9.93 16.13 16.29
CA VAL A 191 -9.73 15.47 15.00
C VAL A 191 -8.96 16.38 14.08
N PRO A 192 -8.16 15.83 13.16
CA PRO A 192 -7.55 16.64 12.11
C PRO A 192 -8.62 17.35 11.28
N PRO A 193 -8.31 18.54 10.73
CA PRO A 193 -9.21 19.22 9.82
C PRO A 193 -9.66 18.33 8.67
N LYS A 194 -10.90 18.51 8.19
CA LYS A 194 -11.48 17.67 7.10
C LYS A 194 -10.57 17.61 5.88
N GLU A 195 -9.89 18.70 5.57
CA GLU A 195 -8.94 18.82 4.47
C GLU A 195 -7.75 17.87 4.61
N ALA A 196 -7.41 17.45 5.82
CA ALA A 196 -6.34 16.48 6.06
C ALA A 196 -6.72 15.05 5.62
N PHE A 197 -8.02 14.76 5.47
CA PHE A 197 -8.54 13.45 5.05
C PHE A 197 -8.85 13.36 3.54
N LEU A 198 -8.61 14.44 2.78
CA LEU A 198 -9.05 14.62 1.40
C LEU A 198 -8.09 14.12 0.33
N HIS A 199 -7.09 13.35 0.71
CA HIS A 199 -6.06 12.95 -0.26
C HIS A 199 -5.77 11.47 -0.26
#